data_68987a948ec07972c3ebe17b7bf24017
#
_entry.id   68987a948ec07972c3ebe17b7bf24017
#
_cell.length_a   1.000
_cell.length_b   1.000
_cell.length_c   1.000
_cell.angle_alpha   90.00
_cell.angle_beta   90.00
_cell.angle_gamma   90.00
#
_symmetry.space_group_name_H-M   'P 1'
#
loop_
_entity.id
_entity.type
_entity.pdbx_description
1 polymer ?
#
loop_
_entity_poly.entity_id
_entity_poly.type
_entity_poly.pdbx_seq_one_letter_code
_entity_poly.pdbx_strand_id
1 'polypeptide(L)'
;MGRSSTRENKTRYQLAREGLGLSREKASELLETIAPERIEKIESERSLPRPDEVLTMAEKYKTPSLCNYFCARQCPIGQQYVPEIRNGELSDIVLKMLAALNAMDRKKERLIEITADGTITKDEIDDFVRIQKELERISITVETLQLWVEKMLANGGIDADTYKKESKEL
;
A
#
# COMPACT_ATOMS: atom_id res chain seq x y z
N MET A 1 -16.35 -7.13 27.11
CA MET A 1 -15.37 -6.08 26.73
C MET A 1 -13.97 -6.68 26.84
N GLY A 2 -13.30 -6.94 25.72
CA GLY A 2 -11.92 -7.44 25.72
C GLY A 2 -10.95 -6.35 26.18
N ARG A 3 -10.03 -6.71 27.08
CA ARG A 3 -8.99 -5.78 27.56
C ARG A 3 -8.11 -5.35 26.38
N SER A 4 -8.06 -4.06 26.06
CA SER A 4 -7.08 -3.48 25.15
C SER A 4 -5.66 -3.76 25.67
N SER A 5 -4.76 -4.24 24.77
CA SER A 5 -3.36 -4.45 25.13
C SER A 5 -2.70 -3.13 25.51
N THR A 6 -1.98 -3.11 26.64
CA THR A 6 -1.20 -1.95 27.14
C THR A 6 0.18 -1.84 26.50
N ARG A 7 0.48 -2.60 25.45
CA ARG A 7 1.79 -2.58 24.76
C ARG A 7 1.96 -1.25 24.01
N GLU A 8 3.05 -0.53 24.28
CA GLU A 8 3.36 0.76 23.64
C GLU A 8 3.60 0.63 22.13
N ASN A 9 4.10 -0.51 21.65
CA ASN A 9 4.36 -0.78 20.23
C ASN A 9 3.41 -1.87 19.71
N LYS A 10 2.24 -1.47 19.24
CA LYS A 10 1.27 -2.36 18.60
C LYS A 10 1.62 -2.56 17.11
N THR A 11 1.51 -3.80 16.63
CA THR A 11 1.66 -4.09 15.19
C THR A 11 0.50 -3.51 14.38
N ARG A 12 0.69 -3.34 13.08
CA ARG A 12 -0.38 -2.86 12.19
C ARG A 12 -1.58 -3.81 12.16
N TYR A 13 -1.36 -5.12 12.29
CA TYR A 13 -2.43 -6.13 12.38
C TYR A 13 -3.25 -5.95 13.66
N GLN A 14 -2.58 -5.75 14.79
CA GLN A 14 -3.24 -5.48 16.06
C GLN A 14 -4.04 -4.17 16.03
N LEU A 15 -3.47 -3.10 15.47
CA LEU A 15 -4.15 -1.81 15.34
C LEU A 15 -5.39 -1.90 14.44
N ALA A 16 -5.33 -2.66 13.33
CA ALA A 16 -6.46 -2.87 12.43
C ALA A 16 -7.60 -3.62 13.15
N ARG A 17 -7.30 -4.69 13.90
CA ARG A 17 -8.30 -5.42 14.69
C ARG A 17 -8.93 -4.56 15.78
N GLU A 18 -8.09 -3.88 16.55
CA GLU A 18 -8.54 -3.03 17.67
C GLU A 18 -9.31 -1.81 17.18
N GLY A 19 -9.00 -1.29 16.00
CA GLY A 19 -9.77 -0.22 15.34
C GLY A 19 -11.23 -0.59 15.08
N LEU A 20 -11.53 -1.90 14.94
CA LEU A 20 -12.88 -2.44 14.85
C LEU A 20 -13.48 -2.81 16.23
N GLY A 21 -12.75 -2.60 17.33
CA GLY A 21 -13.18 -2.98 18.67
C GLY A 21 -13.25 -4.49 18.91
N LEU A 22 -12.57 -5.30 18.10
CA LEU A 22 -12.63 -6.76 18.16
C LEU A 22 -11.62 -7.33 19.18
N SER A 23 -12.08 -8.29 20.01
CA SER A 23 -11.17 -9.22 20.71
C SER A 23 -10.56 -10.21 19.70
N ARG A 24 -9.53 -10.97 20.08
CA ARG A 24 -8.93 -11.99 19.19
C ARG A 24 -9.91 -13.12 18.85
N GLU A 25 -10.77 -13.50 19.81
CA GLU A 25 -11.81 -14.49 19.63
C GLU A 25 -12.83 -14.01 18.58
N LYS A 26 -13.36 -12.78 18.72
CA LYS A 26 -14.28 -12.20 17.75
C LYS A 26 -13.63 -11.96 16.37
N ALA A 27 -12.34 -11.62 16.36
CA ALA A 27 -11.60 -11.51 15.11
C ALA A 27 -11.43 -12.87 14.43
N SER A 28 -11.18 -13.94 15.19
CA SER A 28 -11.13 -15.31 14.64
C SER A 28 -12.46 -15.74 14.03
N GLU A 29 -13.59 -15.43 14.69
CA GLU A 29 -14.93 -15.67 14.15
C GLU A 29 -15.14 -14.92 12.81
N LEU A 30 -14.70 -13.64 12.72
CA LEU A 30 -14.81 -12.84 11.51
C LEU A 30 -13.89 -13.35 10.39
N LEU A 31 -12.68 -13.79 10.73
CA LEU A 31 -11.68 -14.27 9.77
C LEU A 31 -11.91 -15.71 9.33
N GLU A 32 -12.70 -16.49 10.07
CA GLU A 32 -13.12 -17.88 9.82
C GLU A 32 -11.96 -18.89 9.76
N THR A 33 -10.86 -18.54 9.11
CA THR A 33 -9.72 -19.45 8.83
C THR A 33 -8.50 -19.24 9.72
N ILE A 34 -8.52 -18.24 10.62
CA ILE A 34 -7.37 -17.85 11.45
C ILE A 34 -7.75 -17.96 12.93
N ALA A 35 -7.20 -18.93 13.62
CA ALA A 35 -7.46 -19.18 15.05
C ALA A 35 -6.94 -18.03 15.95
N PRO A 36 -7.53 -17.80 17.14
CA PRO A 36 -7.11 -16.73 18.05
C PRO A 36 -5.64 -16.78 18.46
N GLU A 37 -5.09 -18.00 18.63
CA GLU A 37 -3.67 -18.22 18.96
C GLU A 37 -2.75 -17.85 17.78
N ARG A 38 -3.24 -18.01 16.55
CA ARG A 38 -2.51 -17.59 15.36
C ARG A 38 -2.50 -16.06 15.23
N ILE A 39 -3.62 -15.41 15.49
CA ILE A 39 -3.72 -13.94 15.55
C ILE A 39 -2.75 -13.39 16.60
N GLU A 40 -2.71 -14.02 17.78
CA GLU A 40 -1.82 -13.63 18.87
C GLU A 40 -0.34 -13.75 18.48
N LYS A 41 0.06 -14.82 17.79
CA LYS A 41 1.44 -15.01 17.30
C LYS A 41 1.84 -13.95 16.26
N ILE A 42 0.93 -13.57 15.39
CA ILE A 42 1.14 -12.50 14.39
C ILE A 42 1.28 -11.15 15.09
N GLU A 43 0.35 -10.81 15.97
CA GLU A 43 0.32 -9.53 16.69
C GLU A 43 1.49 -9.36 17.68
N SER A 44 2.03 -10.46 18.20
CA SER A 44 3.20 -10.47 19.09
C SER A 44 4.53 -10.58 18.33
N GLU A 45 4.50 -10.63 17.01
CA GLU A 45 5.65 -10.79 16.10
C GLU A 45 6.44 -12.10 16.34
N ARG A 46 5.83 -13.09 17.01
CA ARG A 46 6.41 -14.42 17.18
C ARG A 46 6.39 -15.24 15.89
N SER A 47 5.56 -14.86 14.94
CA SER A 47 5.48 -15.49 13.63
C SER A 47 4.95 -14.50 12.60
N LEU A 48 5.58 -14.42 11.44
CA LEU A 48 5.05 -13.64 10.33
C LEU A 48 3.74 -14.25 9.82
N PRO A 49 2.77 -13.43 9.39
CA PRO A 49 1.58 -13.94 8.72
C PRO A 49 1.95 -14.52 7.35
N ARG A 50 1.12 -15.42 6.86
CA ARG A 50 1.18 -15.87 5.47
C ARG A 50 0.46 -14.87 4.56
N PRO A 51 0.79 -14.80 3.26
CA PRO A 51 0.14 -13.88 2.33
C PRO A 51 -1.39 -14.01 2.29
N ASP A 52 -1.91 -15.24 2.34
CA ASP A 52 -3.35 -15.54 2.37
C ASP A 52 -4.02 -15.01 3.66
N GLU A 53 -3.33 -15.13 4.81
CA GLU A 53 -3.81 -14.57 6.08
C GLU A 53 -3.86 -13.03 6.03
N VAL A 54 -2.87 -12.40 5.39
CA VAL A 54 -2.83 -10.93 5.23
C VAL A 54 -3.97 -10.45 4.35
N LEU A 55 -4.23 -11.13 3.23
CA LEU A 55 -5.36 -10.81 2.34
C LEU A 55 -6.69 -10.90 3.10
N THR A 56 -6.91 -11.99 3.85
CA THR A 56 -8.12 -12.16 4.66
C THR A 56 -8.26 -11.07 5.73
N MET A 57 -7.16 -10.75 6.44
CA MET A 57 -7.16 -9.67 7.43
C MET A 57 -7.43 -8.30 6.79
N ALA A 58 -6.81 -8.00 5.64
CA ALA A 58 -6.99 -6.72 4.94
C ALA A 58 -8.45 -6.51 4.53
N GLU A 59 -9.08 -7.55 3.97
CA GLU A 59 -10.48 -7.53 3.56
C GLU A 59 -11.42 -7.41 4.76
N LYS A 60 -11.34 -8.34 5.70
CA LYS A 60 -12.27 -8.43 6.84
C LYS A 60 -12.12 -7.27 7.84
N TYR A 61 -10.91 -6.77 8.02
CA TYR A 61 -10.65 -5.57 8.85
C TYR A 61 -10.85 -4.26 8.07
N LYS A 62 -11.21 -4.32 6.77
CA LYS A 62 -11.37 -3.14 5.91
C LYS A 62 -10.13 -2.23 5.90
N THR A 63 -8.96 -2.87 5.89
CA THR A 63 -7.67 -2.19 6.01
C THR A 63 -6.73 -2.68 4.89
N PRO A 64 -6.95 -2.27 3.62
CA PRO A 64 -6.17 -2.75 2.47
C PRO A 64 -4.67 -2.43 2.59
N SER A 65 -4.29 -1.40 3.35
CA SER A 65 -2.89 -1.06 3.62
C SER A 65 -2.08 -2.15 4.33
N LEU A 66 -2.72 -3.18 4.89
CA LEU A 66 -2.01 -4.35 5.44
C LEU A 66 -1.27 -5.13 4.36
N CYS A 67 -1.82 -5.22 3.15
CA CYS A 67 -1.18 -5.89 2.02
C CYS A 67 0.12 -5.18 1.61
N ASN A 68 0.07 -3.86 1.41
CA ASN A 68 1.28 -3.10 1.10
C ASN A 68 2.31 -3.18 2.23
N TYR A 69 1.87 -3.06 3.48
CA TYR A 69 2.76 -3.22 4.65
C TYR A 69 3.48 -4.57 4.67
N PHE A 70 2.74 -5.66 4.46
CA PHE A 70 3.33 -7.01 4.40
C PHE A 70 4.35 -7.11 3.27
N CYS A 71 3.98 -6.70 2.05
CA CYS A 71 4.88 -6.76 0.91
C CYS A 71 6.14 -5.92 1.14
N ALA A 72 5.99 -4.65 1.53
CA ALA A 72 7.11 -3.73 1.68
C ALA A 72 8.01 -4.02 2.89
N ARG A 73 7.51 -4.69 3.95
CA ARG A 73 8.24 -4.84 5.21
C ARG A 73 8.53 -6.27 5.63
N GLN A 74 7.75 -7.25 5.18
CA GLN A 74 7.81 -8.62 5.70
C GLN A 74 8.08 -9.67 4.61
N CYS A 75 7.70 -9.41 3.35
CA CYS A 75 7.99 -10.29 2.23
C CYS A 75 9.40 -10.01 1.68
N PRO A 76 10.32 -11.01 1.63
CA PRO A 76 11.68 -10.77 1.12
C PRO A 76 11.73 -10.24 -0.32
N ILE A 77 10.82 -10.69 -1.18
CA ILE A 77 10.71 -10.18 -2.55
C ILE A 77 10.13 -8.77 -2.54
N GLY A 78 9.05 -8.54 -1.79
CA GLY A 78 8.40 -7.24 -1.72
C GLY A 78 9.30 -6.14 -1.17
N GLN A 79 10.19 -6.44 -0.22
CA GLN A 79 11.18 -5.49 0.31
C GLN A 79 12.12 -4.94 -0.76
N GLN A 80 12.31 -5.66 -1.87
CA GLN A 80 13.16 -5.21 -2.99
C GLN A 80 12.38 -4.44 -4.05
N TYR A 81 11.09 -4.74 -4.23
CA TYR A 81 10.34 -4.28 -5.39
C TYR A 81 9.08 -3.47 -5.06
N VAL A 82 8.63 -3.48 -3.81
CA VAL A 82 7.38 -2.82 -3.40
C VAL A 82 7.68 -1.67 -2.46
N PRO A 83 7.43 -0.41 -2.85
CA PRO A 83 7.61 0.73 -1.96
C PRO A 83 6.58 0.69 -0.82
N GLU A 84 6.99 1.14 0.36
CA GLU A 84 6.04 1.33 1.45
C GLU A 84 5.20 2.57 1.20
N ILE A 85 3.88 2.37 1.05
CA ILE A 85 2.91 3.42 0.83
C ILE A 85 2.33 3.90 2.17
N ARG A 86 2.25 5.21 2.35
CA ARG A 86 1.61 5.82 3.51
C ARG A 86 0.24 6.34 3.11
N ASN A 87 -0.75 6.07 3.96
CA ASN A 87 -2.07 6.68 3.79
C ASN A 87 -1.95 8.22 3.79
N GLY A 88 -2.66 8.87 2.87
CA GLY A 88 -2.71 10.32 2.75
C GLY A 88 -4.13 10.80 2.48
N GLU A 89 -4.34 12.10 2.61
CA GLU A 89 -5.57 12.76 2.18
C GLU A 89 -5.55 12.92 0.65
N LEU A 90 -6.71 12.82 0.01
CA LEU A 90 -6.84 12.86 -1.44
C LEU A 90 -6.20 14.12 -2.05
N SER A 91 -6.44 15.27 -1.43
CA SER A 91 -5.87 16.55 -1.89
C SER A 91 -4.34 16.55 -1.90
N ASP A 92 -3.72 15.97 -0.87
CA ASP A 92 -2.27 15.87 -0.74
C ASP A 92 -1.67 14.89 -1.78
N ILE A 93 -2.36 13.78 -2.02
CA ILE A 93 -1.99 12.80 -3.05
C ILE A 93 -2.03 13.45 -4.43
N VAL A 94 -3.11 14.15 -4.75
CA VAL A 94 -3.27 14.84 -6.05
C VAL A 94 -2.22 15.92 -6.24
N LEU A 95 -1.94 16.74 -5.23
CA LEU A 95 -0.89 17.77 -5.31
C LEU A 95 0.49 17.15 -5.56
N LYS A 96 0.84 16.06 -4.89
CA LYS A 96 2.11 15.35 -5.10
C LYS A 96 2.20 14.75 -6.50
N MET A 97 1.08 14.17 -6.98
CA MET A 97 1.00 13.62 -8.34
C MET A 97 1.22 14.71 -9.39
N LEU A 98 0.51 15.82 -9.29
CA LEU A 98 0.68 16.95 -10.22
C LEU A 98 2.09 17.52 -10.19
N ALA A 99 2.70 17.63 -9.01
CA ALA A 99 4.09 18.08 -8.88
C ALA A 99 5.08 17.11 -9.57
N ALA A 100 4.89 15.81 -9.42
CA ALA A 100 5.72 14.79 -10.05
C ALA A 100 5.55 14.78 -11.58
N LEU A 101 4.33 14.88 -12.08
CA LEU A 101 4.02 14.98 -13.52
C LEU A 101 4.65 16.22 -14.13
N ASN A 102 4.52 17.39 -13.50
CA ASN A 102 5.15 18.62 -13.94
C ASN A 102 6.70 18.56 -13.93
N ALA A 103 7.27 17.85 -12.96
CA ALA A 103 8.72 17.64 -12.91
C ALA A 103 9.18 16.72 -14.06
N MET A 104 8.40 15.70 -14.39
CA MET A 104 8.69 14.80 -15.50
C MET A 104 8.52 15.50 -16.87
N ASP A 105 7.49 16.32 -17.03
CA ASP A 105 7.26 17.07 -18.28
C ASP A 105 8.47 17.93 -18.67
N ARG A 106 9.15 18.55 -17.70
CA ARG A 106 10.40 19.30 -17.95
C ARG A 106 11.61 18.44 -18.31
N LYS A 107 11.54 17.13 -18.12
CA LYS A 107 12.66 16.20 -18.35
C LYS A 107 12.40 15.25 -19.55
N LYS A 108 11.20 15.29 -20.12
CA LYS A 108 10.80 14.36 -21.19
C LYS A 108 11.70 14.45 -22.43
N GLU A 109 12.07 15.66 -22.86
CA GLU A 109 12.93 15.87 -24.01
C GLU A 109 14.32 15.26 -23.76
N ARG A 110 14.88 15.48 -22.57
CA ARG A 110 16.16 14.91 -22.18
C ARG A 110 16.13 13.38 -22.11
N LEU A 111 15.01 12.79 -21.66
CA LEU A 111 14.83 11.34 -21.69
C LEU A 111 14.84 10.79 -23.14
N ILE A 112 14.14 11.47 -24.05
CA ILE A 112 14.11 11.09 -25.47
C ILE A 112 15.51 11.16 -26.08
N GLU A 113 16.28 12.22 -25.80
CA GLU A 113 17.65 12.37 -26.28
C GLU A 113 18.56 11.24 -25.80
N ILE A 114 18.59 10.96 -24.50
CA ILE A 114 19.42 9.93 -23.87
C ILE A 114 19.09 8.54 -24.41
N THR A 115 17.83 8.27 -24.74
CA THR A 115 17.39 6.94 -25.17
C THR A 115 17.37 6.75 -26.68
N ALA A 116 17.73 7.76 -27.47
CA ALA A 116 17.57 7.76 -28.93
C ALA A 116 18.41 6.70 -29.63
N ASP A 117 19.61 6.38 -29.14
CA ASP A 117 20.51 5.37 -29.70
C ASP A 117 20.44 4.02 -28.99
N GLY A 118 19.60 3.89 -27.93
CA GLY A 118 19.41 2.66 -27.17
C GLY A 118 20.54 2.34 -26.18
N THR A 119 21.48 3.27 -25.98
CA THR A 119 22.60 3.12 -25.02
C THR A 119 22.65 4.33 -24.09
N ILE A 120 23.13 4.14 -22.86
CA ILE A 120 23.32 5.24 -21.91
C ILE A 120 24.78 5.40 -21.64
N THR A 121 25.33 6.53 -22.09
CA THR A 121 26.75 6.85 -21.92
C THR A 121 27.08 7.31 -20.49
N LYS A 122 28.37 7.34 -20.14
CA LYS A 122 28.78 7.71 -18.76
C LYS A 122 28.36 9.13 -18.38
N ASP A 123 28.35 10.06 -19.30
CA ASP A 123 27.96 11.45 -19.12
C ASP A 123 26.45 11.63 -19.03
N GLU A 124 25.65 10.67 -19.47
CA GLU A 124 24.21 10.68 -19.41
C GLU A 124 23.63 10.01 -18.16
N ILE A 125 24.45 9.18 -17.46
CA ILE A 125 24.03 8.42 -16.29
C ILE A 125 23.37 9.33 -15.20
N ASP A 126 23.94 10.50 -14.93
CA ASP A 126 23.41 11.41 -13.88
C ASP A 126 22.01 11.91 -14.23
N ASP A 127 21.82 12.35 -15.46
CA ASP A 127 20.50 12.79 -15.95
C ASP A 127 19.51 11.63 -15.96
N PHE A 128 19.93 10.46 -16.45
CA PHE A 128 19.09 9.27 -16.49
C PHE A 128 18.61 8.83 -15.09
N VAL A 129 19.52 8.82 -14.10
CA VAL A 129 19.18 8.48 -12.70
C VAL A 129 18.21 9.51 -12.11
N ARG A 130 18.37 10.79 -12.42
CA ARG A 130 17.44 11.85 -11.97
C ARG A 130 16.05 11.67 -12.58
N ILE A 131 15.96 11.28 -13.85
CA ILE A 131 14.71 10.98 -14.54
C ILE A 131 14.06 9.73 -13.93
N GLN A 132 14.83 8.67 -13.72
CA GLN A 132 14.35 7.44 -13.09
C GLN A 132 13.73 7.69 -11.71
N LYS A 133 14.34 8.57 -10.89
CA LYS A 133 13.78 8.97 -9.59
C LYS A 133 12.44 9.71 -9.71
N GLU A 134 12.24 10.51 -10.76
CA GLU A 134 10.92 11.15 -10.96
C GLU A 134 9.86 10.14 -11.38
N LEU A 135 10.21 9.17 -12.23
CA LEU A 135 9.30 8.07 -12.60
C LEU A 135 8.92 7.22 -11.38
N GLU A 136 9.88 6.95 -10.49
CA GLU A 136 9.61 6.26 -9.22
C GLU A 136 8.63 7.06 -8.33
N ARG A 137 8.79 8.39 -8.24
CA ARG A 137 7.84 9.26 -7.52
C ARG A 137 6.43 9.20 -8.11
N ILE A 138 6.32 9.20 -9.45
CA ILE A 138 5.02 9.05 -10.13
C ILE A 138 4.40 7.70 -9.76
N SER A 139 5.16 6.61 -9.83
CA SER A 139 4.69 5.27 -9.44
C SER A 139 4.16 5.25 -8.02
N ILE A 140 4.92 5.77 -7.05
CA ILE A 140 4.50 5.83 -5.64
C ILE A 140 3.21 6.65 -5.47
N THR A 141 3.03 7.76 -6.18
CA THR A 141 1.81 8.57 -6.07
C THR A 141 0.60 7.88 -6.69
N VAL A 142 0.77 7.17 -7.81
CA VAL A 142 -0.28 6.36 -8.43
C VAL A 142 -0.72 5.24 -7.49
N GLU A 143 0.22 4.49 -6.93
CA GLU A 143 -0.08 3.43 -5.96
C GLU A 143 -0.73 3.99 -4.67
N THR A 144 -0.32 5.18 -4.23
CA THR A 144 -0.94 5.86 -3.08
C THR A 144 -2.40 6.21 -3.37
N LEU A 145 -2.71 6.67 -4.58
CA LEU A 145 -4.09 6.94 -5.01
C LEU A 145 -4.91 5.65 -5.08
N GLN A 146 -4.35 4.57 -5.62
CA GLN A 146 -5.01 3.27 -5.68
C GLN A 146 -5.36 2.77 -4.27
N LEU A 147 -4.40 2.81 -3.35
CA LEU A 147 -4.64 2.42 -1.96
C LEU A 147 -5.70 3.30 -1.28
N TRP A 148 -5.75 4.59 -1.59
CA TRP A 148 -6.79 5.50 -1.10
C TRP A 148 -8.17 5.08 -1.62
N VAL A 149 -8.27 4.76 -2.93
CA VAL A 149 -9.52 4.27 -3.55
C VAL A 149 -9.98 2.97 -2.90
N GLU A 150 -9.09 2.00 -2.74
CA GLU A 150 -9.39 0.72 -2.05
C GLU A 150 -9.94 0.94 -0.64
N LYS A 151 -9.32 1.85 0.11
CA LYS A 151 -9.77 2.24 1.45
C LYS A 151 -11.16 2.87 1.41
N MET A 152 -11.45 3.74 0.44
CA MET A 152 -12.76 4.37 0.30
C MET A 152 -13.83 3.35 -0.08
N LEU A 153 -13.54 2.42 -0.98
CA LEU A 153 -14.43 1.31 -1.33
C LEU A 153 -14.71 0.41 -0.11
N ALA A 154 -13.68 0.03 0.63
CA ALA A 154 -13.81 -0.83 1.82
C ALA A 154 -14.66 -0.20 2.94
N ASN A 155 -14.63 1.14 3.07
CA ASN A 155 -15.34 1.88 4.11
C ASN A 155 -16.64 2.54 3.63
N GLY A 156 -17.04 2.32 2.37
CA GLY A 156 -18.27 2.87 1.79
C GLY A 156 -18.19 4.38 1.47
N GLY A 157 -16.99 4.96 1.40
CA GLY A 157 -16.77 6.34 0.98
C GLY A 157 -16.89 6.54 -0.54
N ILE A 158 -16.78 5.45 -1.30
CA ILE A 158 -17.08 5.36 -2.73
C ILE A 158 -18.12 4.25 -2.90
N ASP A 159 -19.15 4.51 -3.71
CA ASP A 159 -20.14 3.50 -4.06
C ASP A 159 -19.53 2.39 -4.93
N ALA A 160 -19.47 1.17 -4.38
CA ALA A 160 -18.76 0.06 -5.01
C ALA A 160 -19.43 -0.45 -6.28
N ASP A 161 -20.75 -0.38 -6.38
CA ASP A 161 -21.49 -0.86 -7.55
C ASP A 161 -21.32 0.10 -8.73
N THR A 162 -21.45 1.38 -8.48
CA THR A 162 -21.17 2.43 -9.47
C THR A 162 -19.71 2.35 -9.92
N TYR A 163 -18.76 2.26 -8.99
CA TYR A 163 -17.33 2.16 -9.32
C TYR A 163 -17.03 0.96 -10.23
N LYS A 164 -17.58 -0.22 -9.90
CA LYS A 164 -17.40 -1.44 -10.70
C LYS A 164 -18.03 -1.34 -12.09
N LYS A 165 -19.15 -0.67 -12.21
CA LYS A 165 -19.83 -0.45 -13.50
C LYS A 165 -18.93 0.40 -14.40
N GLU A 166 -18.55 1.59 -13.94
CA GLU A 166 -17.73 2.53 -14.71
C GLU A 166 -16.34 1.95 -15.06
N SER A 167 -15.72 1.19 -14.14
CA SER A 167 -14.41 0.55 -14.39
C SER A 167 -14.43 -0.58 -15.43
N LYS A 168 -15.61 -1.09 -15.81
CA LYS A 168 -15.74 -2.14 -16.86
C LYS A 168 -16.05 -1.55 -18.23
N GLU A 169 -16.48 -0.30 -18.30
CA GLU A 169 -16.84 0.40 -19.52
C GLU A 169 -15.63 1.12 -20.16
N LEU A 170 -14.48 1.17 -19.44
CA LEU A 170 -13.19 1.71 -19.89
C LEU A 170 -12.24 0.60 -20.35
#